data_3a8d282284e1c001b128de56a38917e9
#
_entry.id   3a8d282284e1c001b128de56a38917e9
#
_cell.length_a   1.000
_cell.length_b   1.000
_cell.length_c   1.000
_cell.angle_alpha   90.00
_cell.angle_beta   90.00
_cell.angle_gamma   90.00
#
_symmetry.space_group_name_H-M   'P 1'
#
loop_
_entity.id
_entity.type
_entity.pdbx_description
1 polymer ?
#
loop_
_entity_poly.entity_id
_entity_poly.type
_entity_poly.pdbx_seq_one_letter_code
_entity_poly.pdbx_strand_id
1 'polypeptide(L)'
;GRIRILVQPVGVLGSENKVIKQMQYGGIDFARVSLAQLAEYIPSLNVLQMPYLYTDSDHMWRVLDGEIGDAFLESVSADDVIGLSWYDAGARNFYNSVKPVTCLEDLKGMRIRVQESDLAADMVEALGATAIPIAYGDVYASLEQQVVDGAENNWPSYEAMRHYEVAKYYTVDEHTRVPEMQICSAYTWQKLSPEDREIIAECARESAFYEREVWTQREEQSRSIAIENGTKVVELSAEEKKRFQNAVYGVYEKYCSDDMGLIEEILKEGS
;
A
#
# COMPACT_ATOMS: atom_id res chain seq x y z
N GLY A 1 -6.34 3.03 32.53
CA GLY A 1 -7.34 3.78 31.85
C GLY A 1 -8.63 2.99 31.66
N ARG A 2 -9.67 3.63 31.16
CA ARG A 2 -10.97 2.99 30.87
C ARG A 2 -10.88 2.07 29.64
N ILE A 3 -10.05 2.46 28.67
CA ILE A 3 -9.84 1.71 27.42
C ILE A 3 -8.40 1.21 27.38
N ARG A 4 -8.22 -0.02 26.92
CA ARG A 4 -6.92 -0.61 26.64
C ARG A 4 -6.96 -1.25 25.26
N ILE A 5 -6.07 -0.81 24.36
CA ILE A 5 -5.88 -1.41 23.04
C ILE A 5 -4.83 -2.50 23.14
N LEU A 6 -5.17 -3.71 22.64
CA LEU A 6 -4.27 -4.85 22.55
C LEU A 6 -3.85 -5.02 21.10
N VAL A 7 -2.62 -4.66 20.80
CA VAL A 7 -2.08 -4.79 19.45
C VAL A 7 -1.76 -6.27 19.16
N GLN A 8 -2.26 -6.75 18.01
CA GLN A 8 -2.01 -8.09 17.48
C GLN A 8 -1.18 -7.95 16.19
N PRO A 9 0.14 -8.18 16.23
CA PRO A 9 1.00 -7.93 15.09
C PRO A 9 0.97 -9.06 14.06
N VAL A 10 1.42 -8.74 12.86
CA VAL A 10 1.83 -9.69 11.79
C VAL A 10 0.79 -10.77 11.48
N GLY A 11 -0.43 -10.38 11.12
CA GLY A 11 -1.43 -11.31 10.59
C GLY A 11 -1.93 -12.37 11.56
N VAL A 12 -1.71 -12.23 12.88
CA VAL A 12 -2.21 -13.17 13.90
C VAL A 12 -3.73 -13.34 13.84
N LEU A 13 -4.46 -12.29 13.42
CA LEU A 13 -5.91 -12.33 13.28
C LEU A 13 -6.38 -12.72 11.86
N GLY A 14 -5.47 -13.07 10.98
CA GLY A 14 -5.72 -13.48 9.61
C GLY A 14 -5.17 -12.51 8.56
N SER A 15 -5.47 -12.75 7.27
CA SER A 15 -5.15 -11.82 6.20
C SER A 15 -5.95 -10.51 6.34
N GLU A 16 -5.49 -9.42 5.70
CA GLU A 16 -6.18 -8.11 5.76
C GLU A 16 -7.65 -8.21 5.33
N ASN A 17 -7.95 -8.95 4.27
CA ASN A 17 -9.33 -9.21 3.84
C ASN A 17 -10.20 -9.86 4.93
N LYS A 18 -9.64 -10.79 5.72
CA LYS A 18 -10.36 -11.38 6.85
C LYS A 18 -10.55 -10.39 7.99
N VAL A 19 -9.54 -9.57 8.26
CA VAL A 19 -9.61 -8.51 9.28
C VAL A 19 -10.68 -7.49 8.93
N ILE A 20 -10.70 -6.97 7.70
CA ILE A 20 -11.71 -6.00 7.24
C ILE A 20 -13.12 -6.58 7.41
N LYS A 21 -13.35 -7.82 6.94
CA LYS A 21 -14.65 -8.49 7.14
C LYS A 21 -15.03 -8.64 8.60
N GLN A 22 -14.10 -9.00 9.48
CA GLN A 22 -14.41 -9.13 10.91
C GLN A 22 -14.71 -7.77 11.54
N MET A 23 -14.10 -6.68 11.08
CA MET A 23 -14.41 -5.34 11.55
C MET A 23 -15.85 -4.92 11.19
N GLN A 24 -16.29 -5.22 9.97
CA GLN A 24 -17.66 -4.94 9.53
C GLN A 24 -18.73 -5.59 10.42
N TYR A 25 -18.37 -6.69 11.13
CA TYR A 25 -19.26 -7.38 12.07
C TYR A 25 -18.90 -7.16 13.55
N GLY A 26 -17.95 -6.27 13.84
CA GLY A 26 -17.54 -5.95 15.22
C GLY A 26 -16.71 -7.04 15.92
N GLY A 27 -16.11 -7.95 15.15
CA GLY A 27 -15.19 -9.00 15.68
C GLY A 27 -13.79 -8.49 15.96
N ILE A 28 -13.37 -7.39 15.31
CA ILE A 28 -12.11 -6.67 15.55
C ILE A 28 -12.48 -5.20 15.71
N ASP A 29 -11.90 -4.53 16.71
CA ASP A 29 -12.24 -3.16 17.06
C ASP A 29 -11.52 -2.12 16.18
N PHE A 30 -10.20 -2.29 15.98
CA PHE A 30 -9.33 -1.38 15.23
C PHE A 30 -8.38 -2.17 14.35
N ALA A 31 -8.04 -1.61 13.21
CA ALA A 31 -6.99 -2.13 12.35
C ALA A 31 -6.26 -1.00 11.61
N ARG A 32 -5.03 -1.27 11.20
CA ARG A 32 -4.33 -0.59 10.13
C ARG A 32 -4.34 -1.53 8.92
N VAL A 33 -4.85 -1.07 7.83
CA VAL A 33 -5.01 -1.87 6.60
C VAL A 33 -4.49 -1.12 5.40
N SER A 34 -3.95 -1.86 4.44
CA SER A 34 -3.56 -1.29 3.16
C SER A 34 -4.79 -0.82 2.38
N LEU A 35 -4.67 0.34 1.76
CA LEU A 35 -5.71 0.87 0.90
C LEU A 35 -6.04 -0.07 -0.26
N ALA A 36 -5.06 -0.84 -0.74
CA ALA A 36 -5.26 -1.82 -1.81
C ALA A 36 -6.32 -2.87 -1.46
N GLN A 37 -6.30 -3.41 -0.23
CA GLN A 37 -7.33 -4.35 0.22
C GLN A 37 -8.63 -3.66 0.60
N LEU A 38 -8.57 -2.47 1.17
CA LEU A 38 -9.78 -1.75 1.57
C LEU A 38 -10.59 -1.30 0.35
N ALA A 39 -9.92 -0.93 -0.75
CA ALA A 39 -10.56 -0.53 -2.00
C ALA A 39 -11.34 -1.66 -2.70
N GLU A 40 -11.05 -2.93 -2.40
CA GLU A 40 -11.86 -4.06 -2.87
C GLU A 40 -13.28 -4.07 -2.29
N TYR A 41 -13.48 -3.38 -1.15
CA TYR A 41 -14.78 -3.18 -0.50
C TYR A 41 -15.34 -1.79 -0.75
N ILE A 42 -14.47 -0.79 -0.91
CA ILE A 42 -14.80 0.63 -1.08
C ILE A 42 -14.09 1.16 -2.33
N PRO A 43 -14.61 0.91 -3.54
CA PRO A 43 -13.92 1.18 -4.81
C PRO A 43 -13.49 2.63 -5.03
N SER A 44 -14.17 3.62 -4.42
CA SER A 44 -13.78 5.03 -4.50
C SER A 44 -12.35 5.31 -3.99
N LEU A 45 -11.85 4.47 -3.08
CA LEU A 45 -10.48 4.59 -2.55
C LEU A 45 -9.39 4.31 -3.60
N ASN A 46 -9.73 3.69 -4.74
CA ASN A 46 -8.77 3.45 -5.82
C ASN A 46 -8.12 4.74 -6.33
N VAL A 47 -8.82 5.86 -6.28
CA VAL A 47 -8.28 7.17 -6.69
C VAL A 47 -6.97 7.51 -5.99
N LEU A 48 -6.84 7.18 -4.70
CA LEU A 48 -5.67 7.54 -3.88
C LEU A 48 -4.48 6.59 -4.05
N GLN A 49 -4.61 5.51 -4.82
CA GLN A 49 -3.55 4.51 -5.00
C GLN A 49 -3.19 4.24 -6.46
N MET A 50 -3.58 5.15 -7.36
CA MET A 50 -3.28 4.99 -8.78
C MET A 50 -1.77 4.95 -9.03
N PRO A 51 -1.29 4.10 -9.94
CA PRO A 51 0.14 3.96 -10.21
C PRO A 51 0.74 5.28 -10.70
N TYR A 52 1.88 5.69 -10.11
CA TYR A 52 2.59 6.94 -10.40
C TYR A 52 1.78 8.23 -10.14
N LEU A 53 0.74 8.17 -9.30
CA LEU A 53 -0.09 9.32 -8.94
C LEU A 53 0.72 10.40 -8.20
N TYR A 54 1.49 9.98 -7.22
CA TYR A 54 2.30 10.89 -6.40
C TYR A 54 3.74 10.96 -6.92
N THR A 55 4.29 12.17 -7.02
CA THR A 55 5.68 12.40 -7.43
C THR A 55 6.68 11.95 -6.36
N ASP A 56 6.30 12.14 -5.10
CA ASP A 56 7.10 11.81 -3.92
C ASP A 56 6.21 11.69 -2.67
N SER A 57 6.82 11.48 -1.52
CA SER A 57 6.12 11.38 -0.24
C SER A 57 5.48 12.70 0.18
N ASP A 58 6.18 13.82 -0.02
CA ASP A 58 5.66 15.14 0.37
C ASP A 58 4.40 15.49 -0.43
N HIS A 59 4.36 15.15 -1.71
CA HIS A 59 3.15 15.30 -2.53
C HIS A 59 2.00 14.47 -1.95
N MET A 60 2.23 13.18 -1.65
CA MET A 60 1.21 12.31 -1.07
C MET A 60 0.65 12.91 0.24
N TRP A 61 1.53 13.43 1.10
CA TRP A 61 1.08 13.99 2.39
C TRP A 61 0.36 15.31 2.24
N ARG A 62 0.70 16.17 1.28
CA ARG A 62 -0.12 17.36 0.99
C ARG A 62 -1.56 17.00 0.63
N VAL A 63 -1.76 15.93 -0.13
CA VAL A 63 -3.09 15.44 -0.50
C VAL A 63 -3.82 14.80 0.68
N LEU A 64 -3.15 13.88 1.41
CA LEU A 64 -3.78 13.08 2.46
C LEU A 64 -4.01 13.86 3.78
N ASP A 65 -3.20 14.89 4.06
CA ASP A 65 -3.38 15.78 5.21
C ASP A 65 -4.30 16.99 4.88
N GLY A 66 -4.76 17.09 3.63
CA GLY A 66 -5.64 18.13 3.14
C GLY A 66 -7.10 17.70 3.06
N GLU A 67 -7.93 18.58 2.46
CA GLU A 67 -9.38 18.37 2.31
C GLU A 67 -9.73 17.07 1.57
N ILE A 68 -8.90 16.66 0.61
CA ILE A 68 -9.08 15.41 -0.14
C ILE A 68 -8.95 14.21 0.81
N GLY A 69 -7.88 14.13 1.59
CA GLY A 69 -7.67 13.04 2.52
C GLY A 69 -8.73 12.97 3.60
N ASP A 70 -9.15 14.11 4.14
CA ASP A 70 -10.23 14.19 5.14
C ASP A 70 -11.56 13.68 4.56
N ALA A 71 -11.90 14.08 3.32
CA ALA A 71 -13.13 13.62 2.65
C ALA A 71 -13.14 12.10 2.47
N PHE A 72 -11.99 11.50 2.14
CA PHE A 72 -11.89 10.04 2.01
C PHE A 72 -11.96 9.33 3.38
N LEU A 73 -11.38 9.87 4.45
CA LEU A 73 -11.55 9.32 5.80
C LEU A 73 -13.03 9.34 6.25
N GLU A 74 -13.77 10.37 5.90
CA GLU A 74 -15.18 10.47 6.21
C GLU A 74 -16.04 9.50 5.37
N SER A 75 -15.69 9.34 4.08
CA SER A 75 -16.48 8.56 3.12
C SER A 75 -16.63 7.09 3.50
N VAL A 76 -15.61 6.48 4.09
CA VAL A 76 -15.62 5.06 4.45
C VAL A 76 -16.62 4.71 5.56
N SER A 77 -17.19 5.71 6.23
CA SER A 77 -18.19 5.51 7.28
C SER A 77 -19.49 4.86 6.78
N ALA A 78 -19.75 4.90 5.48
CA ALA A 78 -20.88 4.23 4.84
C ALA A 78 -20.71 2.70 4.76
N ASP A 79 -19.51 2.18 4.96
CA ASP A 79 -19.13 0.78 4.76
C ASP A 79 -18.81 0.04 6.07
N ASP A 80 -19.50 0.41 7.15
CA ASP A 80 -19.40 -0.18 8.50
C ASP A 80 -18.02 -0.03 9.18
N VAL A 81 -17.18 0.86 8.68
CA VAL A 81 -15.90 1.24 9.29
C VAL A 81 -15.77 2.76 9.41
N ILE A 82 -14.97 3.22 10.34
CA ILE A 82 -14.67 4.64 10.57
C ILE A 82 -13.21 4.88 10.24
N GLY A 83 -12.91 5.75 9.29
CA GLY A 83 -11.55 6.21 8.99
C GLY A 83 -11.04 7.13 10.10
N LEU A 84 -9.83 6.88 10.58
CA LEU A 84 -9.25 7.63 11.70
C LEU A 84 -8.02 8.46 11.28
N SER A 85 -7.12 7.89 10.51
CA SER A 85 -5.91 8.57 10.05
C SER A 85 -5.22 7.77 8.93
N TRP A 86 -4.23 8.41 8.29
CA TRP A 86 -3.40 7.84 7.25
C TRP A 86 -2.01 7.48 7.77
N TYR A 87 -1.52 6.29 7.44
CA TYR A 87 -0.16 5.82 7.72
C TYR A 87 0.65 5.71 6.43
N ASP A 88 1.97 5.86 6.56
CA ASP A 88 2.91 5.63 5.47
C ASP A 88 3.11 4.11 5.23
N ALA A 89 3.36 3.78 3.99
CA ALA A 89 3.85 2.47 3.58
C ALA A 89 4.94 2.61 2.51
N GLY A 90 5.48 3.80 2.32
CA GLY A 90 6.54 4.11 1.37
C GLY A 90 6.17 3.87 -0.09
N ALA A 91 7.19 3.85 -0.93
CA ALA A 91 7.05 3.51 -2.34
C ALA A 91 7.19 2.00 -2.56
N ARG A 92 6.35 1.46 -3.42
CA ARG A 92 6.41 0.06 -3.85
C ARG A 92 7.27 -0.07 -5.08
N ASN A 93 8.05 -1.14 -5.12
CA ASN A 93 9.06 -1.41 -6.12
C ASN A 93 9.06 -2.89 -6.48
N PHE A 94 9.46 -3.22 -7.71
CA PHE A 94 9.58 -4.62 -8.14
C PHE A 94 10.85 -5.27 -7.58
N TYR A 95 10.74 -6.53 -7.19
CA TYR A 95 11.89 -7.39 -6.91
C TYR A 95 11.64 -8.82 -7.40
N ASN A 96 12.72 -9.51 -7.82
CA ASN A 96 12.60 -10.85 -8.40
C ASN A 96 13.85 -11.70 -8.18
N SER A 97 13.73 -13.01 -8.46
CA SER A 97 14.80 -14.00 -8.33
C SER A 97 15.56 -14.25 -9.64
N VAL A 98 15.05 -13.74 -10.78
CA VAL A 98 15.45 -14.19 -12.12
C VAL A 98 16.55 -13.33 -12.72
N LYS A 99 16.32 -11.99 -12.85
CA LYS A 99 17.25 -11.06 -13.52
C LYS A 99 17.00 -9.61 -13.08
N PRO A 100 17.98 -8.71 -13.29
CA PRO A 100 17.72 -7.28 -13.18
C PRO A 100 16.60 -6.86 -14.14
N VAL A 101 15.67 -6.02 -13.68
CA VAL A 101 14.69 -5.35 -14.53
C VAL A 101 15.19 -3.94 -14.79
N THR A 102 15.62 -3.68 -16.02
CA THR A 102 16.23 -2.41 -16.46
C THR A 102 15.37 -1.68 -17.47
N CYS A 103 14.40 -2.37 -18.06
CA CYS A 103 13.44 -1.82 -19.02
C CYS A 103 12.11 -2.57 -18.92
N LEU A 104 11.08 -2.01 -19.55
CA LEU A 104 9.70 -2.56 -19.51
C LEU A 104 9.64 -4.00 -20.04
N GLU A 105 10.41 -4.32 -21.08
CA GLU A 105 10.45 -5.65 -21.68
C GLU A 105 11.01 -6.73 -20.76
N ASP A 106 11.76 -6.34 -19.74
CA ASP A 106 12.32 -7.29 -18.78
C ASP A 106 11.26 -7.94 -17.89
N LEU A 107 10.11 -7.28 -17.67
CA LEU A 107 8.97 -7.83 -16.92
C LEU A 107 8.18 -8.88 -17.72
N LYS A 108 8.31 -8.88 -19.05
CA LYS A 108 7.51 -9.73 -19.91
C LYS A 108 7.69 -11.22 -19.59
N GLY A 109 6.56 -11.86 -19.29
CA GLY A 109 6.51 -13.28 -18.96
C GLY A 109 6.93 -13.65 -17.54
N MET A 110 7.29 -12.68 -16.70
CA MET A 110 7.49 -12.92 -15.27
C MET A 110 6.12 -13.08 -14.57
N ARG A 111 6.07 -13.98 -13.61
CA ARG A 111 4.95 -14.13 -12.68
C ARG A 111 5.27 -13.26 -11.46
N ILE A 112 4.53 -12.20 -11.27
CA ILE A 112 4.74 -11.24 -10.19
C ILE A 112 3.61 -11.37 -9.17
N ARG A 113 3.98 -11.64 -7.94
CA ARG A 113 3.03 -11.58 -6.82
C ARG A 113 2.59 -10.13 -6.61
N VAL A 114 1.30 -9.94 -6.47
CA VAL A 114 0.68 -8.68 -6.06
C VAL A 114 -0.14 -8.86 -4.79
N GLN A 115 -0.54 -7.75 -4.18
CA GLN A 115 -1.56 -7.77 -3.13
C GLN A 115 -2.86 -8.36 -3.70
N GLU A 116 -3.76 -8.83 -2.84
CA GLU A 116 -5.10 -9.28 -3.24
C GLU A 116 -5.97 -8.06 -3.62
N SER A 117 -5.63 -7.44 -4.76
CA SER A 117 -6.24 -6.22 -5.31
C SER A 117 -6.29 -6.31 -6.83
N ASP A 118 -7.47 -6.06 -7.39
CA ASP A 118 -7.69 -6.08 -8.84
C ASP A 118 -6.90 -4.96 -9.53
N LEU A 119 -6.82 -3.77 -8.94
CA LEU A 119 -6.02 -2.67 -9.47
C LEU A 119 -4.52 -3.03 -9.54
N ALA A 120 -3.98 -3.64 -8.48
CA ALA A 120 -2.57 -4.06 -8.48
C ALA A 120 -2.31 -5.15 -9.53
N ALA A 121 -3.25 -6.06 -9.74
CA ALA A 121 -3.14 -7.07 -10.77
C ALA A 121 -3.16 -6.44 -12.18
N ASP A 122 -4.10 -5.57 -12.47
CA ASP A 122 -4.20 -4.87 -13.76
C ASP A 122 -2.98 -3.99 -14.05
N MET A 123 -2.42 -3.34 -13.04
CA MET A 123 -1.18 -2.57 -13.20
C MET A 123 -0.02 -3.46 -13.66
N VAL A 124 0.19 -4.60 -13.00
CA VAL A 124 1.26 -5.54 -13.34
C VAL A 124 1.06 -6.14 -14.73
N GLU A 125 -0.17 -6.46 -15.09
CA GLU A 125 -0.52 -6.96 -16.43
C GLU A 125 -0.31 -5.90 -17.51
N ALA A 126 -0.65 -4.64 -17.23
CA ALA A 126 -0.37 -3.52 -18.13
C ALA A 126 1.13 -3.31 -18.39
N LEU A 127 1.99 -3.66 -17.42
CA LEU A 127 3.45 -3.67 -17.55
C LEU A 127 3.99 -4.91 -18.29
N GLY A 128 3.12 -5.86 -18.68
CA GLY A 128 3.48 -7.05 -19.48
C GLY A 128 3.90 -8.28 -18.68
N ALA A 129 3.80 -8.25 -17.36
CA ALA A 129 3.99 -9.41 -16.49
C ALA A 129 2.65 -10.15 -16.26
N THR A 130 2.69 -11.30 -15.60
CA THR A 130 1.51 -12.02 -15.12
C THR A 130 1.34 -11.77 -13.63
N ALA A 131 0.23 -11.19 -13.23
CA ALA A 131 -0.08 -10.93 -11.84
C ALA A 131 -0.62 -12.18 -11.14
N ILE A 132 -0.11 -12.44 -9.93
CA ILE A 132 -0.58 -13.55 -9.08
C ILE A 132 -0.94 -12.98 -7.70
N PRO A 133 -2.23 -12.77 -7.39
CA PRO A 133 -2.64 -12.29 -6.07
C PRO A 133 -2.36 -13.34 -4.98
N ILE A 134 -1.54 -12.97 -3.99
CA ILE A 134 -1.16 -13.83 -2.87
C ILE A 134 -1.14 -13.00 -1.59
N ALA A 135 -1.69 -13.54 -0.49
CA ALA A 135 -1.67 -12.90 0.81
C ALA A 135 -0.22 -12.63 1.30
N TYR A 136 -0.03 -11.54 2.05
CA TYR A 136 1.28 -11.05 2.46
C TYR A 136 2.14 -12.11 3.17
N GLY A 137 1.55 -12.91 4.07
CA GLY A 137 2.27 -13.93 4.82
C GLY A 137 2.81 -15.10 4.00
N ASP A 138 2.30 -15.30 2.77
CA ASP A 138 2.63 -16.44 1.91
C ASP A 138 3.66 -16.09 0.82
N VAL A 139 4.11 -14.83 0.76
CA VAL A 139 4.99 -14.34 -0.32
C VAL A 139 6.36 -15.00 -0.29
N TYR A 140 7.00 -15.10 0.89
CA TYR A 140 8.32 -15.74 1.01
C TYR A 140 8.30 -17.17 0.47
N ALA A 141 7.35 -17.98 0.92
CA ALA A 141 7.20 -19.38 0.49
C ALA A 141 6.92 -19.49 -1.01
N SER A 142 6.13 -18.57 -1.56
CA SER A 142 5.82 -18.53 -3.00
C SER A 142 7.03 -18.19 -3.86
N LEU A 143 7.90 -17.29 -3.39
CA LEU A 143 9.18 -16.97 -4.04
C LEU A 143 10.18 -18.15 -3.92
N GLU A 144 10.33 -18.72 -2.73
CA GLU A 144 11.23 -19.84 -2.46
C GLU A 144 10.87 -21.07 -3.30
N GLN A 145 9.58 -21.38 -3.41
CA GLN A 145 9.07 -22.50 -4.20
C GLN A 145 8.93 -22.19 -5.69
N GLN A 146 9.30 -20.99 -6.12
CA GLN A 146 9.19 -20.53 -7.50
C GLN A 146 7.76 -20.61 -8.08
N VAL A 147 6.74 -20.45 -7.23
CA VAL A 147 5.35 -20.25 -7.68
C VAL A 147 5.24 -18.92 -8.43
N VAL A 148 5.98 -17.92 -7.94
CA VAL A 148 6.17 -16.62 -8.58
C VAL A 148 7.65 -16.35 -8.81
N ASP A 149 7.97 -15.54 -9.81
CA ASP A 149 9.34 -15.16 -10.16
C ASP A 149 9.80 -13.93 -9.38
N GLY A 150 8.82 -13.12 -8.95
CA GLY A 150 9.05 -11.90 -8.19
C GLY A 150 7.80 -11.42 -7.47
N ALA A 151 7.93 -10.27 -6.84
CA ALA A 151 6.84 -9.56 -6.19
C ALA A 151 7.11 -8.04 -6.24
N GLU A 152 6.21 -7.26 -5.69
CA GLU A 152 6.37 -5.82 -5.53
C GLU A 152 6.02 -5.41 -4.10
N ASN A 153 6.81 -4.53 -3.49
CA ASN A 153 6.56 -3.97 -2.17
C ASN A 153 7.60 -2.87 -1.84
N ASN A 154 7.46 -2.28 -0.63
CA ASN A 154 8.38 -1.32 -0.04
C ASN A 154 9.61 -2.01 0.59
N TRP A 155 10.63 -1.22 0.91
CA TRP A 155 11.87 -1.71 1.54
C TRP A 155 11.65 -2.39 2.90
N PRO A 156 10.86 -1.81 3.84
CA PRO A 156 10.59 -2.46 5.12
C PRO A 156 9.93 -3.83 5.01
N SER A 157 8.97 -4.00 4.10
CA SER A 157 8.33 -5.30 3.86
C SER A 157 9.28 -6.33 3.25
N TYR A 158 10.07 -5.89 2.26
CA TYR A 158 11.07 -6.75 1.61
C TYR A 158 12.12 -7.25 2.61
N GLU A 159 12.55 -6.40 3.53
CA GLU A 159 13.53 -6.75 4.56
C GLU A 159 12.91 -7.58 5.69
N ALA A 160 11.82 -7.12 6.31
CA ALA A 160 11.22 -7.77 7.46
C ALA A 160 10.73 -9.20 7.17
N MET A 161 10.24 -9.44 5.95
CA MET A 161 9.83 -10.77 5.48
C MET A 161 10.97 -11.57 4.83
N ARG A 162 12.19 -11.03 4.85
CA ARG A 162 13.42 -11.66 4.35
C ARG A 162 13.34 -12.03 2.86
N HIS A 163 12.52 -11.33 2.08
CA HIS A 163 12.39 -11.62 0.65
C HIS A 163 13.71 -11.47 -0.11
N TYR A 164 14.66 -10.67 0.40
CA TYR A 164 16.01 -10.52 -0.14
C TYR A 164 16.82 -11.84 -0.20
N GLU A 165 16.43 -12.86 0.58
CA GLU A 165 17.11 -14.16 0.52
C GLU A 165 16.75 -14.94 -0.74
N VAL A 166 15.53 -14.79 -1.20
CA VAL A 166 14.93 -15.57 -2.30
C VAL A 166 14.71 -14.77 -3.58
N ALA A 167 14.76 -13.42 -3.54
CA ALA A 167 14.52 -12.54 -4.68
C ALA A 167 15.47 -11.33 -4.59
N LYS A 168 16.67 -11.45 -5.14
CA LYS A 168 17.82 -10.53 -4.92
C LYS A 168 17.86 -9.31 -5.85
N TYR A 169 17.10 -9.28 -6.93
CA TYR A 169 17.09 -8.16 -7.86
C TYR A 169 15.95 -7.22 -7.47
N TYR A 170 16.30 -6.02 -7.02
CA TYR A 170 15.35 -5.00 -6.59
C TYR A 170 15.44 -3.80 -7.52
N THR A 171 14.36 -3.49 -8.22
CA THR A 171 14.28 -2.37 -9.16
C THR A 171 13.53 -1.21 -8.53
N VAL A 172 14.20 -0.09 -8.38
CA VAL A 172 13.61 1.14 -7.83
C VAL A 172 12.87 1.86 -8.95
N ASP A 173 11.61 1.51 -9.09
CA ASP A 173 10.70 2.13 -10.07
C ASP A 173 9.61 2.99 -9.41
N GLU A 174 9.36 2.78 -8.12
CA GLU A 174 8.40 3.53 -7.31
C GLU A 174 7.02 3.63 -7.99
N HIS A 175 6.55 2.50 -8.52
CA HIS A 175 5.35 2.46 -9.35
C HIS A 175 4.08 2.89 -8.62
N THR A 176 4.02 2.78 -7.29
CA THR A 176 2.90 3.31 -6.51
C THR A 176 3.29 3.58 -5.07
N ARG A 177 2.61 4.54 -4.47
CA ARG A 177 2.53 4.76 -3.03
C ARG A 177 1.12 4.41 -2.60
N VAL A 178 0.97 3.31 -1.88
CA VAL A 178 -0.33 2.84 -1.38
C VAL A 178 -0.40 3.22 0.10
N PRO A 179 -1.12 4.27 0.47
CA PRO A 179 -1.24 4.63 1.88
C PRO A 179 -1.99 3.53 2.64
N GLU A 180 -1.82 3.52 3.94
CA GLU A 180 -2.58 2.66 4.82
C GLU A 180 -3.54 3.50 5.66
N MET A 181 -4.70 2.93 5.95
CA MET A 181 -5.70 3.61 6.76
C MET A 181 -5.83 2.95 8.11
N GLN A 182 -5.79 3.74 9.18
CA GLN A 182 -6.29 3.31 10.48
C GLN A 182 -7.81 3.38 10.46
N ILE A 183 -8.45 2.27 10.76
CA ILE A 183 -9.92 2.17 10.81
C ILE A 183 -10.40 1.61 12.13
N CYS A 184 -11.60 2.03 12.52
CA CYS A 184 -12.35 1.47 13.63
C CYS A 184 -13.63 0.81 13.10
N SER A 185 -14.01 -0.32 13.68
CA SER A 185 -15.33 -0.91 13.43
C SER A 185 -16.45 0.06 13.83
N ALA A 186 -17.45 0.27 12.99
CA ALA A 186 -18.60 1.09 13.31
C ALA A 186 -19.36 0.55 14.54
N TYR A 187 -19.37 -0.78 14.74
CA TYR A 187 -19.93 -1.42 15.95
C TYR A 187 -19.22 -1.00 17.23
N THR A 188 -17.92 -0.94 17.21
CA THR A 188 -17.11 -0.49 18.35
C THR A 188 -17.27 1.01 18.53
N TRP A 189 -17.20 1.78 17.46
CA TRP A 189 -17.35 3.23 17.50
C TRP A 189 -18.67 3.68 18.14
N GLN A 190 -19.76 3.01 17.81
CA GLN A 190 -21.09 3.31 18.38
C GLN A 190 -21.19 3.09 19.90
N LYS A 191 -20.37 2.18 20.47
CA LYS A 191 -20.32 1.89 21.91
C LYS A 191 -19.50 2.90 22.71
N LEU A 192 -18.64 3.67 22.04
CA LEU A 192 -17.81 4.67 22.66
C LEU A 192 -18.60 5.93 22.99
N SER A 193 -18.30 6.57 24.12
CA SER A 193 -18.82 7.89 24.42
C SER A 193 -18.30 8.93 23.41
N PRO A 194 -18.99 10.07 23.21
CA PRO A 194 -18.46 11.14 22.36
C PRO A 194 -17.07 11.60 22.77
N GLU A 195 -16.80 11.70 24.08
CA GLU A 195 -15.48 12.05 24.63
C GLU A 195 -14.40 11.01 24.27
N ASP A 196 -14.73 9.70 24.39
CA ASP A 196 -13.79 8.63 24.04
C ASP A 196 -13.50 8.60 22.54
N ARG A 197 -14.48 8.88 21.68
CA ARG A 197 -14.30 9.01 20.21
C ARG A 197 -13.34 10.14 19.86
N GLU A 198 -13.51 11.29 20.50
CA GLU A 198 -12.64 12.46 20.28
C GLU A 198 -11.20 12.15 20.68
N ILE A 199 -10.97 11.56 21.86
CA ILE A 199 -9.66 11.13 22.34
C ILE A 199 -9.02 10.11 21.38
N ILE A 200 -9.77 9.11 20.91
CA ILE A 200 -9.26 8.09 20.00
C ILE A 200 -8.91 8.71 18.65
N ALA A 201 -9.72 9.59 18.10
CA ALA A 201 -9.44 10.27 16.84
C ALA A 201 -8.17 11.17 16.93
N GLU A 202 -8.01 11.87 18.07
CA GLU A 202 -6.81 12.67 18.32
C GLU A 202 -5.55 11.78 18.43
N CYS A 203 -5.61 10.73 19.24
CA CYS A 203 -4.51 9.77 19.37
C CYS A 203 -4.16 9.08 18.04
N ALA A 204 -5.15 8.79 17.20
CA ALA A 204 -4.91 8.21 15.88
C ALA A 204 -4.11 9.17 14.98
N ARG A 205 -4.49 10.46 14.95
CA ARG A 205 -3.74 11.48 14.20
C ARG A 205 -2.32 11.67 14.74
N GLU A 206 -2.16 11.78 16.06
CA GLU A 206 -0.82 11.91 16.67
C GLU A 206 0.06 10.70 16.34
N SER A 207 -0.52 9.48 16.41
CA SER A 207 0.21 8.26 16.08
C SER A 207 0.64 8.20 14.62
N ALA A 208 -0.15 8.77 13.69
CA ALA A 208 0.18 8.83 12.28
C ALA A 208 1.40 9.73 12.01
N PHE A 209 1.48 10.90 12.63
CA PHE A 209 2.66 11.77 12.50
C PHE A 209 3.92 11.12 13.06
N TYR A 210 3.82 10.46 14.22
CA TYR A 210 4.95 9.72 14.80
C TYR A 210 5.38 8.56 13.91
N GLU A 211 4.42 7.82 13.33
CA GLU A 211 4.68 6.70 12.44
C GLU A 211 5.49 7.14 11.22
N ARG A 212 5.13 8.23 10.56
CA ARG A 212 5.84 8.77 9.38
C ARG A 212 7.31 9.09 9.66
N GLU A 213 7.62 9.70 10.82
CA GLU A 213 9.00 9.95 11.22
C GLU A 213 9.79 8.65 11.40
N VAL A 214 9.19 7.67 12.05
CA VAL A 214 9.81 6.36 12.28
C VAL A 214 9.91 5.57 10.98
N TRP A 215 8.90 5.68 10.10
CA TRP A 215 8.87 4.99 8.82
C TRP A 215 10.03 5.38 7.91
N THR A 216 10.30 6.66 7.76
CA THR A 216 11.42 7.16 6.94
C THR A 216 12.75 6.55 7.39
N GLN A 217 13.00 6.52 8.72
CA GLN A 217 14.21 5.91 9.27
C GLN A 217 14.23 4.39 9.04
N ARG A 218 13.08 3.74 9.18
CA ARG A 218 12.94 2.29 8.98
C ARG A 218 13.18 1.90 7.53
N GLU A 219 12.70 2.70 6.59
CA GLU A 219 12.88 2.46 5.15
C GLU A 219 14.35 2.50 4.75
N GLU A 220 15.10 3.50 5.20
CA GLU A 220 16.54 3.62 4.98
C GLU A 220 17.32 2.45 5.63
N GLN A 221 16.98 2.10 6.87
CA GLN A 221 17.58 0.96 7.56
C GLN A 221 17.32 -0.35 6.80
N SER A 222 16.10 -0.59 6.36
CA SER A 222 15.73 -1.82 5.64
C SER A 222 16.44 -1.93 4.31
N ARG A 223 16.57 -0.81 3.57
CA ARG A 223 17.36 -0.74 2.33
C ARG A 223 18.83 -1.12 2.59
N SER A 224 19.42 -0.55 3.62
CA SER A 224 20.81 -0.83 3.99
C SER A 224 21.02 -2.30 4.34
N ILE A 225 20.17 -2.86 5.21
CA ILE A 225 20.22 -4.28 5.58
C ILE A 225 20.07 -5.19 4.35
N ALA A 226 19.14 -4.91 3.47
CA ALA A 226 18.92 -5.71 2.26
C ALA A 226 20.15 -5.69 1.34
N ILE A 227 20.78 -4.52 1.14
CA ILE A 227 22.00 -4.37 0.33
C ILE A 227 23.16 -5.13 0.95
N GLU A 228 23.37 -5.01 2.26
CA GLU A 228 24.42 -5.74 2.99
C GLU A 228 24.25 -7.26 2.87
N ASN A 229 23.03 -7.75 2.73
CA ASN A 229 22.69 -9.16 2.50
C ASN A 229 22.67 -9.57 1.02
N GLY A 230 23.17 -8.72 0.13
CA GLY A 230 23.44 -9.07 -1.27
C GLY A 230 22.33 -8.74 -2.25
N THR A 231 21.37 -7.87 -1.88
CA THR A 231 20.39 -7.31 -2.81
C THR A 231 21.11 -6.48 -3.87
N LYS A 232 20.75 -6.72 -5.11
CA LYS A 232 21.23 -5.98 -6.28
C LYS A 232 20.20 -4.94 -6.68
N VAL A 233 20.48 -3.69 -6.35
CA VAL A 233 19.59 -2.58 -6.65
C VAL A 233 19.79 -2.13 -8.09
N VAL A 234 18.69 -1.92 -8.79
CA VAL A 234 18.62 -1.37 -10.15
C VAL A 234 17.76 -0.12 -10.09
N GLU A 235 18.27 0.97 -10.61
CA GLU A 235 17.47 2.21 -10.78
C GLU A 235 17.09 2.35 -12.25
N LEU A 236 15.82 2.61 -12.52
CA LEU A 236 15.37 2.87 -13.89
C LEU A 236 15.84 4.25 -14.35
N SER A 237 16.23 4.34 -15.63
CA SER A 237 16.42 5.65 -16.24
C SER A 237 15.11 6.43 -16.30
N ALA A 238 15.19 7.76 -16.35
CA ALA A 238 14.02 8.61 -16.48
C ALA A 238 13.16 8.28 -17.72
N GLU A 239 13.83 7.85 -18.81
CA GLU A 239 13.16 7.41 -20.04
C GLU A 239 12.37 6.12 -19.80
N GLU A 240 12.94 5.12 -19.15
CA GLU A 240 12.25 3.87 -18.83
C GLU A 240 11.14 4.11 -17.81
N LYS A 241 11.37 4.91 -16.77
CA LYS A 241 10.31 5.28 -15.81
C LYS A 241 9.09 5.90 -16.53
N LYS A 242 9.35 6.75 -17.55
CA LYS A 242 8.27 7.31 -18.39
C LYS A 242 7.55 6.25 -19.23
N ARG A 243 8.25 5.24 -19.72
CA ARG A 243 7.62 4.11 -20.45
C ARG A 243 6.72 3.29 -19.52
N PHE A 244 7.15 3.02 -18.28
CA PHE A 244 6.34 2.35 -17.28
C PHE A 244 5.06 3.17 -16.98
N GLN A 245 5.20 4.48 -16.73
CA GLN A 245 4.05 5.38 -16.52
C GLN A 245 3.05 5.33 -17.68
N ASN A 246 3.54 5.37 -18.91
CA ASN A 246 2.67 5.34 -20.09
C ASN A 246 1.95 3.99 -20.24
N ALA A 247 2.61 2.88 -19.89
CA ALA A 247 2.04 1.54 -19.99
C ALA A 247 0.83 1.33 -19.07
N VAL A 248 0.83 1.97 -17.90
CA VAL A 248 -0.26 1.85 -16.90
C VAL A 248 -1.39 2.87 -17.08
N TYR A 249 -1.33 3.71 -18.10
CA TYR A 249 -2.35 4.76 -18.28
C TYR A 249 -3.78 4.20 -18.42
N GLY A 250 -3.94 3.05 -19.06
CA GLY A 250 -5.25 2.38 -19.19
C GLY A 250 -5.88 1.95 -17.85
N VAL A 251 -5.07 1.83 -16.78
CA VAL A 251 -5.57 1.54 -15.43
C VAL A 251 -6.39 2.72 -14.90
N TYR A 252 -5.96 3.95 -15.19
CA TYR A 252 -6.71 5.17 -14.81
C TYR A 252 -8.09 5.21 -15.46
N GLU A 253 -8.19 4.88 -16.74
CA GLU A 253 -9.47 4.83 -17.45
C GLU A 253 -10.42 3.78 -16.88
N LYS A 254 -9.86 2.64 -16.44
CA LYS A 254 -10.64 1.54 -15.87
C LYS A 254 -11.20 1.85 -14.48
N TYR A 255 -10.38 2.45 -13.62
CA TYR A 255 -10.71 2.58 -12.18
C TYR A 255 -11.19 3.98 -11.78
N CYS A 256 -10.88 5.01 -12.54
CA CYS A 256 -11.12 6.41 -12.19
C CYS A 256 -11.74 7.23 -13.31
N SER A 257 -12.46 6.60 -14.27
CA SER A 257 -13.07 7.34 -15.40
C SER A 257 -13.97 8.50 -14.94
N ASP A 258 -14.71 8.30 -13.88
CA ASP A 258 -15.65 9.29 -13.34
C ASP A 258 -14.95 10.30 -12.39
N ASP A 259 -13.73 10.00 -11.94
CA ASP A 259 -12.96 10.76 -10.96
C ASP A 259 -11.76 11.50 -11.57
N MET A 260 -11.66 11.58 -12.90
CA MET A 260 -10.51 12.21 -13.59
C MET A 260 -10.28 13.67 -13.16
N GLY A 261 -11.35 14.40 -12.81
CA GLY A 261 -11.23 15.75 -12.27
C GLY A 261 -10.48 15.78 -10.92
N LEU A 262 -10.75 14.82 -10.05
CA LEU A 262 -10.06 14.68 -8.77
C LEU A 262 -8.60 14.22 -8.98
N ILE A 263 -8.35 13.31 -9.91
CA ILE A 263 -6.97 12.94 -10.31
C ILE A 263 -6.17 14.17 -10.77
N GLU A 264 -6.76 15.03 -11.59
CA GLU A 264 -6.10 16.27 -12.02
C GLU A 264 -5.84 17.24 -10.86
N GLU A 265 -6.73 17.30 -9.88
CA GLU A 265 -6.55 18.10 -8.66
C GLU A 265 -5.37 17.55 -7.83
N ILE A 266 -5.34 16.25 -7.57
CA ILE A 266 -4.23 15.58 -6.87
C ILE A 266 -2.90 15.87 -7.59
N LEU A 267 -2.84 15.69 -8.90
CA LEU A 267 -1.61 15.94 -9.68
C LEU A 267 -1.11 17.39 -9.58
N LYS A 268 -1.99 18.37 -9.40
CA LYS A 268 -1.62 19.79 -9.25
C LYS A 268 -0.97 20.07 -7.90
N GLU A 269 -1.33 19.33 -6.83
CA GLU A 269 -0.69 19.45 -5.52
C GLU A 269 0.78 19.01 -5.54
N GLY A 270 1.20 18.30 -6.57
CA GLY A 270 2.59 17.86 -6.80
C GLY A 270 3.47 18.88 -7.55
N SER A 271 2.89 20.02 -8.00
CA SER A 271 3.56 20.97 -8.91
C SER A 271 4.32 22.07 -8.18
#